data_0ba8f25f538a2aea550f720962fc37d6
#
_entry.id   0ba8f25f538a2aea550f720962fc37d6
#
_cell.length_a   1.000
_cell.length_b   1.000
_cell.length_c   1.000
_cell.angle_alpha   90.00
_cell.angle_beta   90.00
_cell.angle_gamma   90.00
#
_symmetry.space_group_name_H-M   'P 1'
#
loop_
_entity.id
_entity.type
_entity.pdbx_description
1 polymer ?
#
loop_
_entity_poly.entity_id
_entity_poly.type
_entity_poly.pdbx_seq_one_letter_code
_entity_poly.pdbx_strand_id
1 'polypeptide(L)'
;MTLIIYSLGMVDNYPFHLFNGFPNLYGFSGLDRRSVERDKPNWKKKLLNDPNTRFVLNWRSKSLISEPTLGYPSAVKLKLEEIPPNLEATDQYVFLGQKDALWYVGIDISTVDEFELNKGLPEDSSFRDLREVGAILDRFDACILSYCRAIFYWQQNNKFCGVCGSKTAISKAGHQI
;
A
#
# COMPACT_ATOMS: atom_id res chain seq x y z
N MET A 1 5.09 -39.48 -10.54
CA MET A 1 5.61 -38.28 -9.85
C MET A 1 5.66 -37.18 -10.89
N THR A 2 4.56 -36.43 -11.01
CA THR A 2 4.35 -35.44 -12.10
C THR A 2 4.83 -34.08 -11.60
N LEU A 3 5.90 -33.57 -12.20
CA LEU A 3 6.38 -32.21 -11.96
C LEU A 3 5.35 -31.23 -12.55
N ILE A 4 4.69 -30.46 -11.68
CA ILE A 4 3.89 -29.31 -12.10
C ILE A 4 4.87 -28.17 -12.36
N ILE A 5 5.15 -27.91 -13.63
CA ILE A 5 5.88 -26.73 -14.08
C ILE A 5 4.91 -25.56 -13.98
N TYR A 6 5.09 -24.70 -12.98
CA TYR A 6 4.42 -23.41 -12.94
C TYR A 6 4.90 -22.57 -14.12
N SER A 7 4.01 -22.31 -15.08
CA SER A 7 4.28 -21.32 -16.12
C SER A 7 4.40 -19.95 -15.44
N LEU A 8 5.62 -19.45 -15.36
CA LEU A 8 5.91 -18.07 -15.03
C LEU A 8 5.27 -17.20 -16.12
N GLY A 9 4.14 -16.57 -15.79
CA GLY A 9 3.51 -15.58 -16.67
C GLY A 9 4.54 -14.53 -17.08
N MET A 10 4.58 -14.23 -18.37
CA MET A 10 5.47 -13.24 -18.95
C MET A 10 5.29 -11.90 -18.22
N VAL A 11 6.37 -11.41 -17.62
CA VAL A 11 6.46 -10.05 -17.10
C VAL A 11 6.78 -9.16 -18.30
N ASP A 12 5.73 -8.54 -18.85
CA ASP A 12 5.84 -7.71 -20.04
C ASP A 12 6.88 -6.58 -19.86
N ASN A 13 7.87 -6.56 -20.75
CA ASN A 13 8.72 -5.42 -21.13
C ASN A 13 9.69 -4.77 -20.13
N TYR A 14 10.14 -5.46 -19.07
CA TYR A 14 11.33 -5.00 -18.37
C TYR A 14 12.58 -5.74 -18.86
N PRO A 15 13.69 -5.03 -19.12
CA PRO A 15 14.92 -5.64 -19.60
C PRO A 15 15.59 -6.45 -18.47
N PHE A 16 15.18 -7.71 -18.32
CA PHE A 16 15.76 -8.66 -17.33
C PHE A 16 17.28 -8.82 -17.45
N HIS A 17 17.84 -8.47 -18.59
CA HIS A 17 19.29 -8.53 -18.85
C HIS A 17 20.10 -7.48 -18.07
N LEU A 18 19.47 -6.46 -17.49
CA LEU A 18 20.15 -5.47 -16.64
C LEU A 18 20.33 -5.95 -15.19
N PHE A 19 19.66 -7.02 -14.80
CA PHE A 19 19.72 -7.56 -13.44
C PHE A 19 20.17 -9.02 -13.51
N ASN A 20 21.41 -9.31 -13.12
CA ASN A 20 21.97 -10.67 -13.02
C ASN A 20 21.29 -11.50 -11.92
N GLY A 21 19.95 -11.50 -11.85
CA GLY A 21 19.21 -12.23 -10.84
C GLY A 21 17.70 -12.02 -10.95
N PHE A 22 16.93 -12.78 -10.18
CA PHE A 22 15.49 -12.60 -10.06
C PHE A 22 15.19 -11.21 -9.47
N PRO A 23 14.26 -10.43 -10.07
CA PRO A 23 13.89 -9.14 -9.50
C PRO A 23 13.39 -9.33 -8.08
N ASN A 24 13.79 -8.42 -7.18
CA ASN A 24 13.29 -8.40 -5.82
C ASN A 24 11.75 -8.45 -5.82
N LEU A 25 11.16 -9.31 -4.98
CA LEU A 25 9.71 -9.48 -4.85
C LEU A 25 8.98 -8.13 -4.69
N TYR A 26 9.56 -7.21 -3.94
CA TYR A 26 9.01 -5.88 -3.67
C TYR A 26 9.47 -4.79 -4.67
N GLY A 27 10.20 -5.16 -5.73
CA GLY A 27 10.88 -4.20 -6.59
C GLY A 27 10.07 -3.64 -7.75
N PHE A 28 9.30 -4.46 -8.45
CA PHE A 28 8.67 -4.08 -9.72
C PHE A 28 7.16 -4.27 -9.69
N SER A 29 6.44 -3.21 -9.31
CA SER A 29 4.97 -3.23 -9.28
C SER A 29 4.33 -2.85 -10.62
N GLY A 30 5.07 -2.22 -11.54
CA GLY A 30 4.48 -1.52 -12.69
C GLY A 30 3.67 -0.27 -12.29
N LEU A 31 3.81 0.19 -11.04
CA LEU A 31 3.13 1.38 -10.54
C LEU A 31 3.82 2.65 -11.06
N ASP A 32 3.10 3.48 -11.81
CA ASP A 32 3.54 4.84 -12.11
C ASP A 32 3.36 5.71 -10.85
N ARG A 33 4.45 6.19 -10.30
CA ARG A 33 4.44 6.98 -9.06
C ARG A 33 3.86 8.38 -9.22
N ARG A 34 3.60 8.84 -10.44
CA ARG A 34 2.96 10.14 -10.74
C ARG A 34 3.51 11.28 -9.89
N SER A 35 4.81 11.45 -9.84
CA SER A 35 5.47 12.41 -8.94
C SER A 35 4.94 13.84 -9.07
N VAL A 36 4.58 14.27 -10.29
CA VAL A 36 3.99 15.59 -10.57
C VAL A 36 2.63 15.78 -9.86
N GLU A 37 1.84 14.71 -9.70
CA GLU A 37 0.54 14.82 -9.03
C GLU A 37 0.69 15.06 -7.51
N ARG A 38 1.82 14.67 -6.91
CA ARG A 38 2.09 14.84 -5.47
C ARG A 38 2.30 16.31 -5.08
N ASP A 39 2.71 17.14 -6.03
CA ASP A 39 2.97 18.57 -5.80
C ASP A 39 1.68 19.40 -5.86
N LYS A 40 0.59 18.83 -6.33
CA LYS A 40 -0.69 19.53 -6.43
C LYS A 40 -1.34 19.68 -5.06
N PRO A 41 -1.69 20.92 -4.62
CA PRO A 41 -2.23 21.14 -3.27
C PRO A 41 -3.58 20.45 -3.03
N ASN A 42 -4.33 20.16 -4.08
CA ASN A 42 -5.65 19.53 -4.02
C ASN A 42 -5.63 18.02 -4.32
N TRP A 43 -4.47 17.38 -4.33
CA TRP A 43 -4.33 15.96 -4.69
C TRP A 43 -5.26 15.05 -3.84
N LYS A 44 -5.30 15.29 -2.51
CA LYS A 44 -6.14 14.50 -1.59
C LYS A 44 -7.61 14.61 -1.97
N LYS A 45 -8.13 15.83 -2.11
CA LYS A 45 -9.54 16.07 -2.48
C LYS A 45 -9.87 15.43 -3.83
N LYS A 46 -8.97 15.56 -4.81
CA LYS A 46 -9.14 14.96 -6.14
C LYS A 46 -9.27 13.44 -6.03
N LEU A 47 -8.36 12.78 -5.34
CA LEU A 47 -8.32 11.32 -5.26
C LEU A 47 -9.44 10.74 -4.39
N LEU A 48 -9.84 11.41 -3.31
CA LEU A 48 -10.98 10.98 -2.49
C LEU A 48 -12.30 10.99 -3.27
N ASN A 49 -12.45 11.91 -4.25
CA ASN A 49 -13.67 12.00 -5.06
C ASN A 49 -13.59 11.22 -6.39
N ASP A 50 -12.48 10.55 -6.69
CA ASP A 50 -12.33 9.76 -7.93
C ASP A 50 -12.76 8.31 -7.68
N PRO A 51 -13.80 7.79 -8.38
CA PRO A 51 -14.29 6.41 -8.21
C PRO A 51 -13.27 5.35 -8.57
N ASN A 52 -12.21 5.74 -9.32
CA ASN A 52 -11.10 4.86 -9.66
C ASN A 52 -10.00 4.83 -8.58
N THR A 53 -10.19 5.49 -7.45
CA THR A 53 -9.24 5.39 -6.33
C THR A 53 -9.47 4.10 -5.54
N ARG A 54 -8.36 3.49 -5.17
CA ARG A 54 -8.29 2.31 -4.30
C ARG A 54 -7.44 2.63 -3.09
N PHE A 55 -7.94 2.29 -1.92
CA PHE A 55 -7.29 2.54 -0.65
C PHE A 55 -6.72 1.25 -0.07
N VAL A 56 -5.49 1.30 0.41
CA VAL A 56 -4.87 0.23 1.19
C VAL A 56 -4.63 0.71 2.60
N LEU A 57 -5.03 -0.09 3.57
CA LEU A 57 -4.95 0.28 4.99
C LEU A 57 -3.63 -0.24 5.60
N ASN A 58 -2.99 0.62 6.38
CA ASN A 58 -1.85 0.29 7.22
C ASN A 58 -2.22 0.51 8.69
N TRP A 59 -2.05 -0.52 9.51
CA TRP A 59 -2.25 -0.44 10.95
C TRP A 59 -1.03 -0.99 11.68
N ARG A 60 -0.31 -0.13 12.40
CA ARG A 60 0.88 -0.53 13.18
C ARG A 60 1.85 -1.40 12.38
N SER A 61 2.15 -0.97 11.16
CA SER A 61 3.01 -1.67 10.17
C SER A 61 2.46 -3.01 9.64
N LYS A 62 1.20 -3.34 9.88
CA LYS A 62 0.49 -4.46 9.26
C LYS A 62 -0.39 -3.95 8.13
N SER A 63 -0.65 -4.80 7.15
CA SER A 63 -1.51 -4.50 5.98
C SER A 63 -2.78 -5.34 6.01
N LEU A 64 -3.88 -4.79 5.52
CA LEU A 64 -5.14 -5.52 5.42
C LEU A 64 -5.07 -6.49 4.24
N ILE A 65 -5.19 -7.78 4.55
CA ILE A 65 -5.08 -8.91 3.62
C ILE A 65 -6.39 -9.69 3.65
N SER A 66 -6.90 -10.03 2.47
CA SER A 66 -7.95 -11.05 2.32
C SER A 66 -7.31 -12.43 2.23
N GLU A 67 -7.80 -13.36 3.03
CA GLU A 67 -7.35 -14.76 3.09
C GLU A 67 -8.56 -15.68 2.85
N PRO A 68 -9.09 -15.78 1.61
CA PRO A 68 -10.27 -16.57 1.33
C PRO A 68 -10.00 -18.06 1.58
N THR A 69 -11.01 -18.80 2.02
CA THR A 69 -10.93 -20.26 2.26
C THR A 69 -10.46 -21.02 1.02
N LEU A 70 -10.84 -20.55 -0.16
CA LEU A 70 -10.38 -21.06 -1.45
C LEU A 70 -9.78 -19.92 -2.26
N GLY A 71 -8.48 -20.02 -2.56
CA GLY A 71 -7.76 -19.01 -3.34
C GLY A 71 -6.42 -18.62 -2.73
N TYR A 72 -5.86 -17.53 -3.26
CA TYR A 72 -4.60 -16.98 -2.76
C TYR A 72 -4.87 -15.72 -1.96
N PRO A 73 -4.07 -15.44 -0.92
CA PRO A 73 -4.11 -14.17 -0.22
C PRO A 73 -3.90 -12.99 -1.18
N SER A 74 -4.59 -11.89 -0.92
CA SER A 74 -4.48 -10.68 -1.73
C SER A 74 -4.59 -9.42 -0.86
N ALA A 75 -4.04 -8.30 -1.34
CA ALA A 75 -4.24 -7.01 -0.70
C ALA A 75 -5.70 -6.59 -0.80
N VAL A 76 -6.31 -6.20 0.30
CA VAL A 76 -7.64 -5.57 0.27
C VAL A 76 -7.45 -4.13 -0.23
N LYS A 77 -8.15 -3.80 -1.32
CA LYS A 77 -8.12 -2.50 -2.01
C LYS A 77 -9.52 -1.91 -1.99
N LEU A 78 -9.82 -1.12 -0.98
CA LEU A 78 -11.15 -0.56 -0.73
C LEU A 78 -11.42 0.65 -1.63
N LYS A 79 -12.68 0.86 -2.00
CA LYS A 79 -13.16 2.17 -2.44
C LYS A 79 -13.47 3.04 -1.22
N LEU A 80 -13.67 4.35 -1.42
CA LEU A 80 -13.94 5.25 -0.31
C LEU A 80 -15.19 4.84 0.48
N GLU A 81 -16.26 4.49 -0.22
CA GLU A 81 -17.52 4.05 0.38
C GLU A 81 -17.46 2.71 1.15
N GLU A 82 -16.41 1.95 0.93
CA GLU A 82 -16.15 0.66 1.59
C GLU A 82 -15.28 0.82 2.86
N ILE A 83 -14.75 2.02 3.10
CA ILE A 83 -13.96 2.30 4.30
C ILE A 83 -14.91 2.56 5.47
N PRO A 84 -14.84 1.77 6.55
CA PRO A 84 -15.67 2.01 7.72
C PRO A 84 -15.46 3.42 8.29
N PRO A 85 -16.53 4.15 8.70
CA PRO A 85 -16.43 5.52 9.17
C PRO A 85 -15.49 5.72 10.37
N ASN A 86 -15.37 4.72 11.24
CA ASN A 86 -14.43 4.74 12.36
C ASN A 86 -12.95 4.69 11.92
N LEU A 87 -12.68 4.28 10.68
CA LEU A 87 -11.34 4.23 10.10
C LEU A 87 -11.02 5.44 9.21
N GLU A 88 -12.03 6.23 8.81
CA GLU A 88 -11.85 7.47 8.03
C GLU A 88 -11.25 8.63 8.82
N ALA A 89 -11.33 8.59 10.15
CA ALA A 89 -11.01 9.71 11.05
C ALA A 89 -9.51 10.09 11.09
N THR A 90 -8.70 9.55 10.19
CA THR A 90 -7.27 9.87 10.10
C THR A 90 -6.98 10.92 9.02
N ASP A 91 -6.02 11.79 9.29
CA ASP A 91 -5.45 12.70 8.28
C ASP A 91 -4.19 12.14 7.61
N GLN A 92 -3.81 10.91 7.93
CA GLN A 92 -2.57 10.31 7.45
C GLN A 92 -2.81 9.53 6.16
N TYR A 93 -2.64 10.22 5.04
CA TYR A 93 -2.77 9.67 3.69
C TYR A 93 -1.46 9.77 2.95
N VAL A 94 -1.17 8.75 2.12
CA VAL A 94 -0.02 8.75 1.21
C VAL A 94 -0.50 8.40 -0.20
N PHE A 95 -0.18 9.24 -1.18
CA PHE A 95 -0.42 8.91 -2.58
C PHE A 95 0.66 7.95 -3.08
N LEU A 96 0.30 6.74 -3.43
CA LEU A 96 1.25 5.70 -3.86
C LEU A 96 1.55 5.78 -5.36
N GLY A 97 0.54 6.00 -6.19
CA GLY A 97 0.70 6.06 -7.65
C GLY A 97 -0.54 5.64 -8.42
N GLN A 98 -0.33 5.31 -9.71
CA GLN A 98 -1.37 4.87 -10.62
C GLN A 98 -0.96 3.60 -11.36
N LYS A 99 -1.89 2.68 -11.57
CA LYS A 99 -1.72 1.52 -12.45
C LYS A 99 -3.07 1.16 -13.06
N ASP A 100 -3.09 0.84 -14.35
CA ASP A 100 -4.28 0.39 -15.09
C ASP A 100 -5.50 1.33 -14.87
N ALA A 101 -5.26 2.66 -14.97
CA ALA A 101 -6.23 3.73 -14.69
C ALA A 101 -6.72 3.84 -13.23
N LEU A 102 -6.31 2.95 -12.32
CA LEU A 102 -6.62 3.03 -10.90
C LEU A 102 -5.56 3.84 -10.15
N TRP A 103 -6.03 4.73 -9.27
CA TRP A 103 -5.20 5.44 -8.31
C TRP A 103 -5.08 4.64 -7.02
N TYR A 104 -3.90 4.67 -6.40
CA TYR A 104 -3.65 3.97 -5.15
C TYR A 104 -3.23 4.94 -4.06
N VAL A 105 -3.92 4.87 -2.93
CA VAL A 105 -3.70 5.72 -1.75
C VAL A 105 -3.55 4.83 -0.52
N GLY A 106 -2.51 5.06 0.25
CA GLY A 106 -2.34 4.45 1.57
C GLY A 106 -3.02 5.29 2.65
N ILE A 107 -3.63 4.63 3.62
CA ILE A 107 -4.20 5.27 4.83
C ILE A 107 -3.56 4.62 6.05
N ASP A 108 -2.98 5.43 6.93
CA ASP A 108 -2.49 4.95 8.23
C ASP A 108 -3.57 5.13 9.30
N ILE A 109 -4.03 4.01 9.81
CA ILE A 109 -5.05 3.92 10.88
C ILE A 109 -4.43 3.40 12.19
N SER A 110 -3.13 3.57 12.39
CA SER A 110 -2.40 3.05 13.56
C SER A 110 -2.90 3.59 14.91
N THR A 111 -3.64 4.69 14.90
CA THR A 111 -4.29 5.28 16.08
C THR A 111 -5.58 4.58 16.49
N VAL A 112 -6.16 3.76 15.61
CA VAL A 112 -7.39 3.02 15.89
C VAL A 112 -7.08 1.86 16.83
N ASP A 113 -7.94 1.65 17.82
CA ASP A 113 -7.82 0.55 18.76
C ASP A 113 -8.13 -0.80 18.08
N GLU A 114 -7.42 -1.84 18.51
CA GLU A 114 -7.54 -3.18 17.92
C GLU A 114 -8.97 -3.72 17.95
N PHE A 115 -9.72 -3.41 19.01
CA PHE A 115 -11.12 -3.81 19.16
C PHE A 115 -12.06 -3.21 18.10
N GLU A 116 -11.71 -2.04 17.56
CA GLU A 116 -12.51 -1.35 16.55
C GLU A 116 -12.11 -1.72 15.10
N LEU A 117 -10.96 -2.37 14.89
CA LEU A 117 -10.41 -2.62 13.56
C LEU A 117 -11.31 -3.45 12.65
N ASN A 118 -11.89 -4.52 13.19
CA ASN A 118 -12.61 -5.51 12.36
C ASN A 118 -14.06 -5.11 12.08
N LYS A 119 -14.52 -3.98 12.62
CA LYS A 119 -15.90 -3.54 12.40
C LYS A 119 -16.09 -2.99 11.00
N GLY A 120 -16.89 -3.68 10.18
CA GLY A 120 -17.24 -3.24 8.84
C GLY A 120 -16.20 -3.53 7.74
N LEU A 121 -15.12 -4.26 8.06
CA LEU A 121 -14.19 -4.79 7.06
C LEU A 121 -14.69 -6.12 6.48
N PRO A 122 -14.21 -6.55 5.28
CA PRO A 122 -14.55 -7.84 4.71
C PRO A 122 -14.29 -9.01 5.68
N GLU A 123 -15.22 -9.96 5.78
CA GLU A 123 -15.18 -11.05 6.77
C GLU A 123 -13.93 -11.93 6.67
N ASP A 124 -13.41 -12.14 5.46
CA ASP A 124 -12.22 -12.93 5.18
C ASP A 124 -10.91 -12.11 5.21
N SER A 125 -10.95 -10.93 5.82
CA SER A 125 -9.78 -10.05 5.88
C SER A 125 -9.24 -9.88 7.30
N SER A 126 -7.92 -9.72 7.38
CA SER A 126 -7.21 -9.46 8.62
C SER A 126 -5.95 -8.62 8.42
N PHE A 127 -5.49 -7.93 9.47
CA PHE A 127 -4.23 -7.21 9.44
C PHE A 127 -3.05 -8.14 9.67
N ARG A 128 -2.22 -8.33 8.62
CA ARG A 128 -1.08 -9.25 8.63
C ARG A 128 0.25 -8.51 8.45
N ASP A 129 1.29 -9.06 9.07
CA ASP A 129 2.66 -8.62 8.79
C ASP A 129 3.12 -9.12 7.41
N LEU A 130 3.67 -8.23 6.59
CA LEU A 130 4.16 -8.60 5.25
C LEU A 130 5.33 -9.58 5.27
N ARG A 131 6.02 -9.74 6.41
CA ARG A 131 7.04 -10.78 6.57
C ARG A 131 6.45 -12.18 6.56
N GLU A 132 5.19 -12.33 6.96
CA GLU A 132 4.48 -13.62 6.98
C GLU A 132 3.84 -13.94 5.63
N VAL A 133 3.21 -12.95 5.00
CA VAL A 133 2.37 -13.17 3.81
C VAL A 133 2.97 -12.65 2.51
N GLY A 134 3.99 -11.82 2.56
CA GLY A 134 4.50 -11.13 1.37
C GLY A 134 4.96 -12.06 0.25
N ALA A 135 5.52 -13.23 0.59
CA ALA A 135 6.01 -14.20 -0.40
C ALA A 135 4.88 -14.97 -1.13
N ILE A 136 3.66 -14.97 -0.59
CA ILE A 136 2.50 -15.66 -1.17
C ILE A 136 1.51 -14.70 -1.86
N LEU A 137 1.70 -13.39 -1.71
CA LEU A 137 0.95 -12.37 -2.44
C LEU A 137 1.41 -12.30 -3.91
N ASP A 138 0.52 -11.82 -4.78
CA ASP A 138 0.98 -11.43 -6.10
C ASP A 138 2.01 -10.27 -6.00
N ARG A 139 2.81 -10.11 -7.05
CA ARG A 139 3.90 -9.14 -7.05
C ARG A 139 3.43 -7.69 -6.87
N PHE A 140 2.32 -7.33 -7.49
CA PHE A 140 1.80 -5.97 -7.39
C PHE A 140 1.35 -5.69 -5.95
N ASP A 141 0.61 -6.61 -5.34
CA ASP A 141 0.13 -6.49 -3.97
C ASP A 141 1.30 -6.44 -2.97
N ALA A 142 2.26 -7.33 -3.10
CA ALA A 142 3.46 -7.31 -2.27
C ALA A 142 4.22 -5.97 -2.39
N CYS A 143 4.38 -5.45 -3.61
CA CYS A 143 5.06 -4.17 -3.85
C CYS A 143 4.29 -2.97 -3.28
N ILE A 144 2.98 -2.86 -3.54
CA ILE A 144 2.20 -1.69 -3.12
C ILE A 144 2.07 -1.62 -1.60
N LEU A 145 1.87 -2.77 -0.94
CA LEU A 145 1.76 -2.84 0.51
C LEU A 145 3.10 -2.56 1.19
N SER A 146 4.21 -3.12 0.68
CA SER A 146 5.54 -2.83 1.21
C SER A 146 5.92 -1.36 1.06
N TYR A 147 5.57 -0.75 -0.07
CA TYR A 147 5.79 0.67 -0.33
C TYR A 147 4.97 1.55 0.63
N CYS A 148 3.68 1.26 0.79
CA CYS A 148 2.80 1.94 1.73
C CYS A 148 3.35 1.87 3.16
N ARG A 149 3.67 0.65 3.64
CA ARG A 149 4.25 0.41 4.95
C ARG A 149 5.57 1.16 5.15
N ALA A 150 6.46 1.14 4.15
CA ALA A 150 7.77 1.79 4.25
C ALA A 150 7.65 3.31 4.44
N ILE A 151 6.73 3.97 3.71
CA ILE A 151 6.52 5.41 3.84
C ILE A 151 5.95 5.75 5.21
N PHE A 152 4.92 5.05 5.70
CA PHE A 152 4.37 5.33 7.01
C PHE A 152 5.37 5.06 8.14
N TYR A 153 6.13 3.97 8.03
CA TYR A 153 7.21 3.68 8.96
C TYR A 153 8.27 4.80 8.98
N TRP A 154 8.68 5.27 7.79
CA TRP A 154 9.61 6.38 7.69
C TRP A 154 9.05 7.67 8.31
N GLN A 155 7.79 8.02 8.04
CA GLN A 155 7.14 9.19 8.64
C GLN A 155 7.07 9.09 10.17
N GLN A 156 6.73 7.92 10.71
CA GLN A 156 6.65 7.69 12.15
C GLN A 156 8.00 7.86 12.87
N ASN A 157 9.09 7.50 12.20
CA ASN A 157 10.44 7.57 12.77
C ASN A 157 11.15 8.91 12.52
N ASN A 158 10.58 9.82 11.73
CA ASN A 158 11.18 11.10 11.38
C ASN A 158 10.29 12.29 11.79
N LYS A 159 9.71 12.23 12.98
CA LYS A 159 8.84 13.28 13.52
C LYS A 159 9.59 14.55 13.92
N PHE A 160 10.90 14.47 14.06
CA PHE A 160 11.77 15.59 14.43
C PHE A 160 12.98 15.64 13.50
N CYS A 161 13.42 16.86 13.21
CA CYS A 161 14.62 17.10 12.40
C CYS A 161 15.86 16.60 13.14
N GLY A 162 16.68 15.76 12.48
CA GLY A 162 17.92 15.23 13.07
C GLY A 162 19.01 16.28 13.30
N VAL A 163 18.88 17.49 12.71
CA VAL A 163 19.85 18.58 12.85
C VAL A 163 19.48 19.55 13.96
N CYS A 164 18.21 20.00 14.01
CA CYS A 164 17.80 21.05 14.94
C CYS A 164 16.73 20.61 15.96
N GLY A 165 16.25 19.36 15.89
CA GLY A 165 15.23 18.84 16.80
C GLY A 165 13.82 19.41 16.61
N SER A 166 13.59 20.30 15.64
CA SER A 166 12.27 20.84 15.36
C SER A 166 11.33 19.76 14.83
N LYS A 167 10.02 19.89 15.16
CA LYS A 167 8.99 18.99 14.62
C LYS A 167 8.91 19.11 13.11
N THR A 168 8.89 17.99 12.42
CA THR A 168 8.74 17.91 10.97
C THR A 168 7.28 18.02 10.53
N ALA A 169 7.06 18.40 9.28
CA ALA A 169 5.74 18.43 8.67
C ALA A 169 5.74 17.61 7.37
N ILE A 170 4.73 16.74 7.22
CA ILE A 170 4.59 15.91 6.03
C ILE A 170 4.06 16.76 4.88
N SER A 171 4.68 16.63 3.72
CA SER A 171 4.32 17.33 2.49
C SER A 171 4.42 16.42 1.26
N LYS A 172 4.15 16.94 0.06
CA LYS A 172 4.21 16.22 -1.22
C LYS A 172 3.48 14.87 -1.18
N ALA A 173 2.23 14.91 -0.74
CA ALA A 173 1.36 13.73 -0.65
C ALA A 173 1.99 12.57 0.15
N GLY A 174 2.73 12.89 1.21
CA GLY A 174 3.34 11.91 2.11
C GLY A 174 4.81 11.58 1.82
N HIS A 175 5.43 12.18 0.80
CA HIS A 175 6.76 11.81 0.32
C HIS A 175 7.90 12.74 0.74
N GLN A 176 7.60 13.77 1.50
CA GLN A 176 8.58 14.70 2.04
C GLN A 176 8.24 15.04 3.49
N ILE A 177 9.27 15.19 4.29
CA ILE A 177 9.20 15.64 5.68
C ILE A 177 10.06 16.89 5.83
#